data_a1772c1cd163201d99c97bed41da3af5
#
_entry.id   a1772c1cd163201d99c97bed41da3af5
#
_cell.length_a   1.000
_cell.length_b   1.000
_cell.length_c   1.000
_cell.angle_alpha   90.00
_cell.angle_beta   90.00
_cell.angle_gamma   90.00
#
_symmetry.space_group_name_H-M   'P 1'
#
loop_
_entity.id
_entity.type
_entity.pdbx_description
1 polymer ?
#
loop_
_entity_poly.entity_id
_entity_poly.type
_entity_poly.pdbx_seq_one_letter_code
_entity_poly.pdbx_strand_id
1 'polypeptide(L)'
;MTEVAANCVVSINFTLRDDKGDVLDASPAGQPLVYLHGAEGIIPALEAGLVGKTVGEEFSITLEPADAFGDRQEDMVVSVPRSSFPAEQELQVGMQFQAEDPDSGDTRLLLIAEVGADTVTVDTNHPLAGITLSFQGNVHEVRTATEEEIAQGAPG
;
A
#
# COMPACT_ATOMS: atom_id res chain seq x y z
N MET A 1 -4.83 7.04 30.01
CA MET A 1 -5.33 6.92 28.65
C MET A 1 -4.70 5.72 27.96
N THR A 2 -5.44 5.06 27.09
CA THR A 2 -4.92 3.88 26.37
C THR A 2 -3.97 4.34 25.27
N GLU A 3 -2.76 3.83 25.29
CA GLU A 3 -1.76 4.11 24.27
C GLU A 3 -1.77 3.00 23.22
N VAL A 4 -1.34 3.33 22.01
CA VAL A 4 -1.17 2.34 20.96
C VAL A 4 -0.09 1.35 21.39
N ALA A 5 -0.47 0.08 21.46
CA ALA A 5 0.40 -1.01 21.87
C ALA A 5 -0.05 -2.30 21.19
N ALA A 6 0.77 -3.35 21.31
CA ALA A 6 0.40 -4.66 20.79
C ALA A 6 -0.94 -5.13 21.38
N ASN A 7 -1.74 -5.82 20.58
CA ASN A 7 -3.05 -6.33 20.95
C ASN A 7 -4.09 -5.24 21.28
N CYS A 8 -3.93 -4.07 20.63
CA CYS A 8 -4.94 -3.02 20.68
C CYS A 8 -5.55 -2.83 19.29
N VAL A 9 -6.83 -2.53 19.25
CA VAL A 9 -7.49 -2.11 18.02
C VAL A 9 -7.39 -0.59 17.95
N VAL A 10 -6.76 -0.13 16.88
CA VAL A 10 -6.46 1.30 16.70
C VAL A 10 -7.20 1.82 15.48
N SER A 11 -7.87 2.95 15.66
CA SER A 11 -8.51 3.66 14.56
C SER A 11 -7.74 4.94 14.30
N ILE A 12 -7.33 5.16 13.06
CA ILE A 12 -6.58 6.35 12.69
C ILE A 12 -7.21 7.05 11.49
N ASN A 13 -7.13 8.36 11.49
CA ASN A 13 -7.38 9.15 10.30
C ASN A 13 -6.03 9.42 9.67
N PHE A 14 -5.90 9.22 8.39
CA PHE A 14 -4.61 9.38 7.72
C PHE A 14 -4.74 9.99 6.35
N THR A 15 -3.66 10.60 5.90
CA THR A 15 -3.48 11.04 4.52
C THR A 15 -2.12 10.52 4.07
N LEU A 16 -2.10 9.76 2.99
CA LEU A 16 -0.89 9.24 2.40
C LEU A 16 -0.48 10.11 1.23
N ARG A 17 0.74 10.64 1.29
CA ARG A 17 1.30 11.49 0.25
C ARG A 17 2.60 10.92 -0.28
N ASP A 18 2.92 11.26 -1.51
CA ASP A 18 4.21 10.92 -2.08
C ASP A 18 5.25 12.00 -1.72
N ASP A 19 6.47 11.85 -2.22
CA ASP A 19 7.56 12.80 -1.96
C ASP A 19 7.35 14.16 -2.66
N LYS A 20 6.39 14.25 -3.55
CA LYS A 20 6.03 15.49 -4.24
C LYS A 20 4.88 16.22 -3.55
N GLY A 21 4.30 15.61 -2.51
CA GLY A 21 3.17 16.17 -1.79
C GLY A 21 1.80 15.83 -2.36
N ASP A 22 1.75 15.00 -3.39
CA ASP A 22 0.47 14.55 -3.96
C ASP A 22 -0.19 13.52 -3.06
N VAL A 23 -1.50 13.65 -2.85
CA VAL A 23 -2.25 12.70 -2.05
C VAL A 23 -2.48 11.43 -2.86
N LEU A 24 -1.99 10.30 -2.34
CA LEU A 24 -2.14 8.98 -2.96
C LEU A 24 -3.33 8.24 -2.41
N ASP A 25 -3.60 8.43 -1.11
CA ASP A 25 -4.71 7.79 -0.43
C ASP A 25 -5.03 8.56 0.84
N ALA A 26 -6.22 8.37 1.37
CA ALA A 26 -6.64 9.01 2.62
C ALA A 26 -7.84 8.28 3.17
N SER A 27 -7.98 8.27 4.50
CA SER A 27 -9.19 7.76 5.12
C SER A 27 -10.34 8.74 4.86
N PRO A 28 -11.53 8.25 4.46
CA PRO A 28 -12.69 9.13 4.30
C PRO A 28 -13.10 9.79 5.62
N ALA A 29 -13.68 10.97 5.54
CA ALA A 29 -14.19 11.65 6.72
C ALA A 29 -15.25 10.79 7.41
N GLY A 30 -15.08 10.56 8.71
CA GLY A 30 -15.97 9.70 9.49
C GLY A 30 -15.75 8.21 9.32
N GLN A 31 -14.75 7.79 8.55
CA GLN A 31 -14.43 6.38 8.33
C GLN A 31 -12.92 6.14 8.53
N PRO A 32 -12.44 6.18 9.76
CA PRO A 32 -11.02 5.97 10.03
C PRO A 32 -10.59 4.55 9.66
N LEU A 33 -9.31 4.39 9.38
CA LEU A 33 -8.73 3.07 9.18
C LEU A 33 -8.65 2.37 10.53
N VAL A 34 -9.20 1.17 10.62
CA VAL A 34 -9.18 0.35 11.84
C VAL A 34 -8.26 -0.84 11.62
N TYR A 35 -7.32 -1.04 12.53
CA TYR A 35 -6.40 -2.18 12.43
C TYR A 35 -6.08 -2.74 13.82
N LEU A 36 -5.61 -4.00 13.83
CA LEU A 36 -5.12 -4.64 15.06
C LEU A 36 -3.61 -4.43 15.14
N HIS A 37 -3.17 -3.68 16.15
CA HIS A 37 -1.75 -3.37 16.32
C HIS A 37 -0.99 -4.62 16.80
N GLY A 38 0.13 -4.90 16.16
CA GLY A 38 0.95 -6.08 16.46
C GLY A 38 0.65 -7.29 15.61
N ALA A 39 -0.40 -7.24 14.78
CA ALA A 39 -0.79 -8.35 13.91
C ALA A 39 -0.35 -8.16 12.45
N GLU A 40 0.51 -7.19 12.20
CA GLU A 40 1.02 -6.86 10.86
C GLU A 40 -0.10 -6.47 9.87
N GLY A 41 -1.18 -5.86 10.38
CA GLY A 41 -2.29 -5.41 9.55
C GLY A 41 -2.00 -4.16 8.73
N ILE A 42 -0.93 -3.45 9.03
CA ILE A 42 -0.47 -2.27 8.29
C ILE A 42 1.05 -2.38 8.09
N ILE A 43 1.61 -1.43 7.36
CA ILE A 43 3.07 -1.39 7.12
C ILE A 43 3.81 -1.39 8.47
N PRO A 44 4.75 -2.31 8.70
CA PRO A 44 5.44 -2.42 10.00
C PRO A 44 6.09 -1.11 10.47
N ALA A 45 6.68 -0.35 9.57
CA ALA A 45 7.30 0.93 9.92
C ALA A 45 6.27 1.95 10.39
N LEU A 46 5.08 1.96 9.80
CA LEU A 46 3.98 2.81 10.23
C LEU A 46 3.48 2.37 11.62
N GLU A 47 3.33 1.07 11.81
CA GLU A 47 2.92 0.50 13.09
C GLU A 47 3.90 0.90 14.20
N ALA A 48 5.20 0.76 13.93
CA ALA A 48 6.23 1.15 14.90
C ALA A 48 6.19 2.65 15.22
N GLY A 49 5.85 3.47 14.25
CA GLY A 49 5.75 4.92 14.47
C GLY A 49 4.54 5.34 15.27
N LEU A 50 3.52 4.49 15.35
CA LEU A 50 2.29 4.78 16.10
C LEU A 50 2.35 4.32 17.55
N VAL A 51 3.28 3.44 17.91
CA VAL A 51 3.40 2.91 19.27
C VAL A 51 3.58 4.05 20.28
N GLY A 52 2.80 4.01 21.35
CA GLY A 52 2.85 5.03 22.40
C GLY A 52 1.98 6.26 22.16
N LYS A 53 1.35 6.34 21.01
CA LYS A 53 0.41 7.43 20.70
C LYS A 53 -0.90 7.24 21.44
N THR A 54 -1.51 8.34 21.87
CA THR A 54 -2.81 8.32 22.54
C THR A 54 -3.90 8.91 21.63
N VAL A 55 -5.16 8.69 22.02
CA VAL A 55 -6.31 9.23 21.29
C VAL A 55 -6.19 10.75 21.14
N GLY A 56 -6.37 11.24 19.93
CA GLY A 56 -6.29 12.66 19.60
C GLY A 56 -4.88 13.14 19.28
N GLU A 57 -3.87 12.30 19.46
CA GLU A 57 -2.50 12.66 19.15
C GLU A 57 -2.26 12.62 17.66
N GLU A 58 -1.58 13.63 17.12
CA GLU A 58 -1.25 13.70 15.71
C GLU A 58 0.03 12.93 15.43
N PHE A 59 0.13 12.38 14.23
CA PHE A 59 1.35 11.72 13.79
C PHE A 59 1.76 12.19 12.39
N SER A 60 3.06 12.11 12.14
CA SER A 60 3.62 12.33 10.81
C SER A 60 4.79 11.37 10.68
N ILE A 61 4.65 10.41 9.78
CA ILE A 61 5.62 9.34 9.59
C ILE A 61 6.04 9.33 8.12
N THR A 62 7.34 9.47 7.88
CA THR A 62 7.89 9.37 6.54
C THR A 62 8.56 8.01 6.38
N LEU A 63 8.16 7.28 5.36
CA LEU A 63 8.69 5.96 5.04
C LEU A 63 9.50 6.00 3.75
N GLU A 64 10.73 5.53 3.83
CA GLU A 64 11.54 5.33 2.64
C GLU A 64 11.02 4.12 1.86
N PRO A 65 11.30 4.00 0.56
CA PRO A 65 10.82 2.87 -0.24
C PRO A 65 11.10 1.51 0.40
N ALA A 66 12.27 1.31 0.96
CA ALA A 66 12.64 0.05 1.61
C ALA A 66 11.75 -0.30 2.81
N ASP A 67 11.20 0.71 3.49
CA ASP A 67 10.32 0.53 4.65
C ASP A 67 8.84 0.53 4.27
N ALA A 68 8.52 0.87 3.02
CA ALA A 68 7.15 0.92 2.52
C ALA A 68 6.88 -0.23 1.55
N PHE A 69 6.80 0.06 0.26
CA PHE A 69 6.48 -0.96 -0.76
C PHE A 69 7.73 -1.50 -1.46
N GLY A 70 8.90 -1.18 -0.96
CA GLY A 70 10.16 -1.62 -1.51
C GLY A 70 10.67 -0.72 -2.63
N ASP A 71 11.94 -0.91 -2.98
CA ASP A 71 12.55 -0.19 -4.08
C ASP A 71 12.03 -0.70 -5.43
N ARG A 72 11.99 0.19 -6.40
CA ARG A 72 11.65 -0.21 -7.77
C ARG A 72 12.78 -1.07 -8.31
N GLN A 73 12.44 -2.26 -8.83
CA GLN A 73 13.42 -3.20 -9.35
C GLN A 73 13.36 -3.20 -10.87
N GLU A 74 14.51 -3.01 -11.51
CA GLU A 74 14.61 -3.03 -12.97
C GLU A 74 14.31 -4.42 -13.53
N ASP A 75 14.59 -5.47 -12.75
CA ASP A 75 14.28 -6.86 -13.13
C ASP A 75 12.79 -7.12 -13.30
N MET A 76 11.96 -6.27 -12.72
CA MET A 76 10.50 -6.36 -12.81
C MET A 76 9.96 -5.65 -14.05
N VAL A 77 10.82 -4.98 -14.81
CA VAL A 77 10.44 -4.35 -16.07
C VAL A 77 10.80 -5.34 -17.17
N VAL A 78 9.80 -5.83 -17.90
CA VAL A 78 9.99 -6.87 -18.91
C VAL A 78 9.38 -6.47 -20.24
N SER A 79 9.91 -7.02 -21.31
CA SER A 79 9.38 -6.84 -22.66
C SER A 79 8.45 -8.02 -22.98
N VAL A 80 7.26 -7.73 -23.44
CA VAL A 80 6.24 -8.74 -23.79
C VAL A 80 5.90 -8.55 -25.27
N PRO A 81 5.75 -9.66 -26.04
CA PRO A 81 5.33 -9.54 -27.43
C PRO A 81 3.98 -8.82 -27.52
N ARG A 82 3.88 -7.90 -28.49
CA ARG A 82 2.62 -7.16 -28.69
C ARG A 82 1.44 -8.07 -28.98
N SER A 83 1.71 -9.24 -29.56
CA SER A 83 0.70 -10.25 -29.86
C SER A 83 0.07 -10.85 -28.60
N SER A 84 0.67 -10.68 -27.43
CA SER A 84 0.10 -11.12 -26.16
C SER A 84 -1.07 -10.24 -25.70
N PHE A 85 -1.26 -9.08 -26.32
CA PHE A 85 -2.37 -8.17 -26.03
C PHE A 85 -3.44 -8.30 -27.10
N PRO A 86 -4.70 -7.99 -26.79
CA PRO A 86 -5.75 -7.98 -27.79
C PRO A 86 -5.44 -7.05 -28.96
N ALA A 87 -5.57 -7.53 -30.19
CA ALA A 87 -5.24 -6.75 -31.37
C ALA A 87 -6.14 -5.52 -31.53
N GLU A 88 -7.34 -5.58 -30.97
CA GLU A 88 -8.34 -4.51 -31.04
C GLU A 88 -8.08 -3.41 -30.02
N GLN A 89 -7.23 -3.66 -29.03
CA GLN A 89 -6.98 -2.70 -27.97
C GLN A 89 -5.82 -1.79 -28.34
N GLU A 90 -6.07 -0.48 -28.24
CA GLU A 90 -5.02 0.50 -28.42
C GLU A 90 -4.16 0.57 -27.16
N LEU A 91 -2.86 0.35 -27.32
CA LEU A 91 -1.93 0.36 -26.22
C LEU A 91 -1.24 1.73 -26.12
N GLN A 92 -1.23 2.29 -24.93
CA GLN A 92 -0.61 3.60 -24.66
C GLN A 92 0.24 3.53 -23.39
N VAL A 93 1.31 4.31 -23.37
CA VAL A 93 2.15 4.46 -22.18
C VAL A 93 1.30 4.98 -21.02
N GLY A 94 1.45 4.34 -19.85
CA GLY A 94 0.68 4.69 -18.66
C GLY A 94 -0.59 3.86 -18.46
N MET A 95 -0.97 3.04 -19.41
CA MET A 95 -2.12 2.14 -19.24
C MET A 95 -1.79 1.03 -18.27
N GLN A 96 -2.76 0.62 -17.48
CA GLN A 96 -2.63 -0.48 -16.54
C GLN A 96 -3.45 -1.68 -17.02
N PHE A 97 -2.86 -2.86 -16.90
CA PHE A 97 -3.52 -4.13 -17.24
C PHE A 97 -3.36 -5.10 -16.09
N GLN A 98 -4.34 -5.98 -15.96
CA GLN A 98 -4.25 -7.10 -15.04
C GLN A 98 -3.89 -8.36 -15.84
N ALA A 99 -2.85 -9.04 -15.41
CA ALA A 99 -2.40 -10.28 -16.03
C ALA A 99 -2.35 -11.38 -14.98
N GLU A 100 -2.77 -12.56 -15.37
CA GLU A 100 -2.70 -13.74 -14.51
C GLU A 100 -1.37 -14.46 -14.74
N ASP A 101 -0.67 -14.77 -13.64
CA ASP A 101 0.55 -15.55 -13.71
C ASP A 101 0.19 -17.02 -13.95
N PRO A 102 0.62 -17.62 -15.07
CA PRO A 102 0.26 -18.99 -15.38
C PRO A 102 0.84 -20.02 -14.40
N ASP A 103 1.92 -19.68 -13.69
CA ASP A 103 2.55 -20.60 -12.76
C ASP A 103 1.91 -20.61 -11.38
N SER A 104 1.48 -19.44 -10.89
CA SER A 104 0.93 -19.30 -9.55
C SER A 104 -0.57 -19.03 -9.53
N GLY A 105 -1.14 -18.60 -10.66
CA GLY A 105 -2.54 -18.19 -10.74
C GLY A 105 -2.83 -16.83 -10.14
N ASP A 106 -1.81 -16.13 -9.67
CA ASP A 106 -1.97 -14.80 -9.07
C ASP A 106 -2.15 -13.73 -10.14
N THR A 107 -3.01 -12.77 -9.85
CA THR A 107 -3.20 -11.63 -10.73
C THR A 107 -2.19 -10.55 -10.39
N ARG A 108 -1.50 -10.03 -11.40
CA ARG A 108 -0.54 -8.93 -11.25
C ARG A 108 -0.99 -7.74 -12.05
N LEU A 109 -0.74 -6.56 -11.50
CA LEU A 109 -0.99 -5.31 -12.20
C LEU A 109 0.25 -4.96 -13.03
N LEU A 110 0.04 -4.73 -14.32
CA LEU A 110 1.08 -4.34 -15.26
C LEU A 110 0.87 -2.91 -15.69
N LEU A 111 1.94 -2.14 -15.70
CA LEU A 111 1.92 -0.77 -16.21
C LEU A 111 2.70 -0.73 -17.51
N ILE A 112 2.11 -0.18 -18.56
CA ILE A 112 2.80 -0.03 -19.83
C ILE A 112 3.79 1.12 -19.72
N ALA A 113 5.08 0.80 -19.81
CA ALA A 113 6.16 1.78 -19.75
C ALA A 113 6.56 2.27 -21.15
N GLU A 114 6.49 1.39 -22.16
CA GLU A 114 6.84 1.73 -23.52
C GLU A 114 6.08 0.85 -24.50
N VAL A 115 5.66 1.41 -25.63
CA VAL A 115 4.97 0.67 -26.68
C VAL A 115 5.84 0.68 -27.93
N GLY A 116 6.32 -0.50 -28.33
CA GLY A 116 7.10 -0.66 -29.55
C GLY A 116 6.26 -1.21 -30.69
N ALA A 117 6.88 -1.39 -31.85
CA ALA A 117 6.19 -1.96 -33.02
C ALA A 117 5.83 -3.44 -32.84
N ASP A 118 6.72 -4.22 -32.24
CA ASP A 118 6.57 -5.65 -32.08
C ASP A 118 6.50 -6.08 -30.61
N THR A 119 6.96 -5.22 -29.69
CA THR A 119 7.01 -5.54 -28.26
C THR A 119 6.48 -4.38 -27.45
N VAL A 120 6.00 -4.71 -26.25
CA VAL A 120 5.54 -3.73 -25.27
C VAL A 120 6.36 -3.93 -24.00
N THR A 121 6.95 -2.86 -23.48
CA THR A 121 7.65 -2.91 -22.21
C THR A 121 6.66 -2.65 -21.10
N VAL A 122 6.56 -3.59 -20.16
CA VAL A 122 5.65 -3.48 -19.01
C VAL A 122 6.45 -3.49 -17.72
N ASP A 123 5.96 -2.71 -16.76
CA ASP A 123 6.53 -2.61 -15.42
C ASP A 123 5.63 -3.40 -14.47
N THR A 124 6.18 -4.43 -13.85
CA THR A 124 5.45 -5.28 -12.91
C THR A 124 5.70 -4.89 -11.45
N ASN A 125 6.43 -3.81 -11.20
CA ASN A 125 6.63 -3.29 -9.85
C ASN A 125 5.31 -2.82 -9.25
N HIS A 126 5.23 -2.84 -7.92
CA HIS A 126 4.10 -2.21 -7.24
C HIS A 126 4.02 -0.72 -7.65
N PRO A 127 2.80 -0.18 -7.86
CA PRO A 127 2.66 1.22 -8.27
C PRO A 127 3.33 2.22 -7.35
N LEU A 128 3.48 1.89 -6.07
CA LEU A 128 4.13 2.75 -5.08
C LEU A 128 5.58 2.35 -4.77
N ALA A 129 6.12 1.38 -5.49
CA ALA A 129 7.53 0.99 -5.33
C ALA A 129 8.46 2.13 -5.75
N GLY A 130 9.55 2.32 -5.02
CA GLY A 130 10.52 3.37 -5.28
C GLY A 130 10.07 4.77 -4.88
N ILE A 131 8.94 4.89 -4.19
CA ILE A 131 8.37 6.17 -3.77
C ILE A 131 8.49 6.31 -2.25
N THR A 132 9.01 7.46 -1.81
CA THR A 132 8.99 7.82 -0.38
C THR A 132 7.57 8.26 -0.02
N LEU A 133 7.02 7.67 1.02
CA LEU A 133 5.65 7.90 1.45
C LEU A 133 5.60 8.69 2.75
N SER A 134 4.63 9.59 2.87
CA SER A 134 4.37 10.34 4.10
C SER A 134 2.97 10.03 4.58
N PHE A 135 2.86 9.47 5.79
CA PHE A 135 1.59 9.28 6.48
C PHE A 135 1.41 10.39 7.50
N GLN A 136 0.32 11.12 7.38
CA GLN A 136 -0.02 12.20 8.31
C GLN A 136 -1.46 12.02 8.76
N GLY A 137 -1.71 12.29 10.02
CA GLY A 137 -3.07 12.18 10.53
C GLY A 137 -3.11 12.20 12.03
N ASN A 138 -4.13 11.58 12.60
CA ASN A 138 -4.27 11.51 14.05
C ASN A 138 -4.88 10.18 14.47
N VAL A 139 -4.67 9.84 15.75
CA VAL A 139 -5.26 8.65 16.35
C VAL A 139 -6.70 8.99 16.74
N HIS A 140 -7.64 8.28 16.15
CA HIS A 140 -9.07 8.49 16.40
C HIS A 140 -9.53 7.74 17.65
N GLU A 141 -9.15 6.48 17.78
CA GLU A 141 -9.54 5.63 18.90
C GLU A 141 -8.51 4.53 19.15
N VAL A 142 -8.34 4.16 20.40
CA VAL A 142 -7.51 3.01 20.79
C VAL A 142 -8.30 2.22 21.82
N ARG A 143 -8.48 0.93 21.60
CA ARG A 143 -9.10 0.04 22.56
C ARG A 143 -8.35 -1.27 22.64
N THR A 144 -8.50 -1.97 23.75
CA THR A 144 -7.93 -3.31 23.88
C THR A 144 -8.69 -4.29 22.98
N ALA A 145 -7.94 -5.09 22.22
CA ALA A 145 -8.55 -6.10 21.38
C ALA A 145 -9.15 -7.24 22.22
N THR A 146 -10.19 -7.88 21.70
CA THR A 146 -10.75 -9.08 22.34
C THR A 146 -9.87 -10.28 22.01
N GLU A 147 -10.04 -11.37 22.77
CA GLU A 147 -9.32 -12.60 22.51
C GLU A 147 -9.62 -13.15 21.11
N GLU A 148 -10.84 -13.00 20.64
CA GLU A 148 -11.23 -13.41 19.29
C GLU A 148 -10.51 -12.59 18.22
N GLU A 149 -10.40 -11.29 18.42
CA GLU A 149 -9.70 -10.41 17.49
C GLU A 149 -8.22 -10.75 17.43
N ILE A 150 -7.62 -11.02 18.57
CA ILE A 150 -6.21 -11.42 18.63
C ILE A 150 -6.00 -12.76 17.93
N ALA A 151 -6.90 -13.71 18.15
CA ALA A 151 -6.80 -15.04 17.56
C ALA A 151 -6.92 -15.00 16.03
N GLN A 152 -7.78 -14.13 15.50
CA GLN A 152 -7.96 -13.99 14.05
C GLN A 152 -6.97 -13.02 13.42
N GLY A 153 -6.27 -12.21 14.20
CA GLY A 153 -5.28 -11.26 13.70
C GLY A 153 -5.87 -10.04 13.00
N ALA A 154 -7.13 -9.70 13.30
CA ALA A 154 -7.82 -8.59 12.67
C ALA A 154 -8.91 -8.04 13.60
N PRO A 155 -9.31 -6.76 13.43
CA PRO A 155 -10.43 -6.20 14.16
C PRO A 155 -11.72 -6.95 13.84
N GLY A 156 -12.54 -7.14 14.86
CA GLY A 156 -13.82 -7.84 14.72
C GLY A 156 -14.93 -6.99 14.13
#